data_6e15d4dd4b7b29b2363540840e730150
#
_entry.id   6e15d4dd4b7b29b2363540840e730150
#
_cell.length_a   1.000
_cell.length_b   1.000
_cell.length_c   1.000
_cell.angle_alpha   90.00
_cell.angle_beta   90.00
_cell.angle_gamma   90.00
#
_symmetry.space_group_name_H-M   'P 1'
#
loop_
_entity.id
_entity.type
_entity.pdbx_description
1 polymer ?
#
loop_
_entity_poly.entity_id
_entity_poly.type
_entity_poly.pdbx_seq_one_letter_code
_entity_poly.pdbx_strand_id
1 'polypeptide(L)' 'MNIKYIGMDVHKETISIAVMNGEGKVVMESIIETKASTILQCIQGVHGDLHVTLEEGTWAAWLYDLLKPHVRELVL' A
#
# COMPACT_ATOMS: atom_id res chain seq x y z
N MET A 1 14.66 7.23 -11.83
CA MET A 1 13.93 7.18 -10.55
C MET A 1 12.76 6.23 -10.67
N ASN A 2 12.68 5.25 -9.80
CA ASN A 2 11.66 4.21 -9.88
C ASN A 2 10.55 4.45 -8.84
N ILE A 3 9.58 5.29 -9.19
CA ILE A 3 8.49 5.64 -8.28
C ILE A 3 7.31 4.68 -8.52
N LYS A 4 6.72 4.19 -7.44
CA LYS A 4 5.49 3.40 -7.48
C LYS A 4 4.44 4.06 -6.61
N TYR A 5 3.23 4.19 -7.15
CA TYR A 5 2.08 4.71 -6.44
C TYR A 5 1.18 3.55 -6.05
N ILE A 6 0.91 3.42 -4.76
CA ILE A 6 0.13 2.30 -4.23
C ILE A 6 -1.14 2.85 -3.58
N GLY A 7 -2.28 2.41 -4.06
CA GLY A 7 -3.57 2.70 -3.45
C GLY A 7 -4.07 1.48 -2.69
N MET A 8 -4.52 1.70 -1.47
CA MET A 8 -5.06 0.62 -0.62
C MET A 8 -6.46 0.96 -0.15
N ASP A 9 -7.38 0.03 -0.39
CA ASP A 9 -8.74 0.08 0.13
C ASP A 9 -8.87 -1.00 1.20
N VAL A 10 -8.98 -0.56 2.46
CA VAL A 10 -8.85 -1.44 3.62
C VAL A 10 -10.21 -1.83 4.17
N HIS A 11 -10.44 -3.12 4.21
CA HIS A 11 -11.61 -3.73 4.85
C HIS A 11 -11.17 -4.58 6.03
N LYS A 12 -12.13 -5.01 6.82
CA LYS A 12 -11.85 -5.77 8.05
C LYS A 12 -10.99 -7.02 7.79
N GLU A 13 -11.29 -7.74 6.71
CA GLU A 13 -10.64 -9.03 6.43
C GLU A 13 -9.69 -8.98 5.24
N THR A 14 -9.91 -8.07 4.30
CA THR A 14 -9.11 -7.98 3.08
C THR A 14 -8.75 -6.54 2.75
N ILE A 15 -7.67 -6.41 2.01
CA ILE A 15 -7.21 -5.13 1.47
C ILE A 15 -7.07 -5.28 -0.03
N SER A 16 -7.70 -4.38 -0.78
CA SER A 16 -7.50 -4.27 -2.22
C SER A 16 -6.34 -3.33 -2.49
N ILE A 17 -5.34 -3.80 -3.24
CA ILE A 17 -4.13 -3.04 -3.54
C ILE A 17 -4.01 -2.87 -5.04
N ALA A 18 -3.73 -1.63 -5.46
CA ALA A 18 -3.37 -1.32 -6.84
C ALA A 18 -2.02 -0.59 -6.85
N VAL A 19 -1.11 -1.03 -7.68
CA VAL A 19 0.21 -0.42 -7.83
C VAL A 19 0.32 0.15 -9.23
N MET A 20 0.66 1.45 -9.30
CA MET A 20 0.91 2.13 -10.57
C MET A 20 2.36 2.55 -10.66
N ASN A 21 2.91 2.54 -11.88
CA ASN A 21 4.24 3.08 -12.13
C ASN A 21 4.20 4.61 -12.26
N GLY A 22 5.37 5.23 -12.48
CA GLY A 22 5.47 6.68 -12.61
C GLY A 22 4.73 7.27 -13.81
N GLU A 23 4.33 6.45 -14.75
CA GLU A 23 3.56 6.86 -15.93
C GLU A 23 2.04 6.76 -15.71
N GLY A 24 1.62 6.31 -14.53
CA GLY A 24 0.21 6.14 -14.20
C GLY A 24 -0.40 4.83 -14.68
N LYS A 25 0.43 3.89 -15.13
CA LYS A 25 -0.01 2.58 -15.58
C LYS A 25 -0.10 1.61 -14.41
N VAL A 26 -1.21 0.90 -14.30
CA VAL A 26 -1.37 -0.15 -13.29
C VAL A 26 -0.47 -1.33 -13.66
N VAL A 27 0.46 -1.67 -12.77
CA VAL A 27 1.41 -2.77 -12.97
C VAL A 27 1.11 -3.97 -12.09
N MET A 28 0.29 -3.80 -11.07
CA MET A 28 -0.12 -4.90 -10.19
C MET A 28 -1.46 -4.56 -9.53
N GLU A 29 -2.30 -5.56 -9.39
CA GLU A 29 -3.51 -5.50 -8.57
C GLU A 29 -3.56 -6.78 -7.74
N SER A 30 -3.96 -6.66 -6.48
CA SER A 30 -4.03 -7.80 -5.58
C SER A 30 -5.04 -7.56 -4.48
N ILE A 31 -5.57 -8.66 -3.95
CA ILE A 31 -6.37 -8.64 -2.74
C ILE A 31 -5.64 -9.51 -1.73
N ILE A 32 -5.32 -8.92 -0.57
CA ILE A 32 -4.57 -9.62 0.48
C ILE A 32 -5.34 -9.58 1.79
N GLU A 33 -4.93 -10.42 2.73
CA GLU A 33 -5.51 -10.41 4.07
C GLU A 33 -5.12 -9.14 4.84
N THR A 34 -6.05 -8.67 5.68
CA THR A 34 -5.78 -7.55 6.60
C THR A 34 -4.98 -8.06 7.79
N LYS A 35 -3.70 -8.34 7.54
CA LYS A 35 -2.77 -8.90 8.49
C LYS A 35 -1.40 -8.26 8.30
N ALA A 36 -0.78 -7.84 9.41
CA ALA A 36 0.48 -7.09 9.37
C ALA A 36 1.57 -7.79 8.55
N SER A 37 1.81 -9.08 8.77
CA SER A 37 2.84 -9.82 8.06
C SER A 37 2.58 -9.90 6.56
N THR A 38 1.34 -10.11 6.15
CA THR A 38 0.95 -10.20 4.74
C THR A 38 1.12 -8.85 4.05
N ILE A 39 0.72 -7.78 4.73
CA ILE A 39 0.84 -6.41 4.20
C ILE A 39 2.31 -6.06 4.00
N LEU A 40 3.16 -6.32 4.98
CA LEU A 40 4.59 -6.02 4.89
C LEU A 40 5.27 -6.85 3.81
N GLN A 41 4.92 -8.12 3.65
CA GLN A 41 5.44 -8.94 2.56
C GLN A 41 5.08 -8.36 1.19
N CYS A 42 3.84 -7.91 1.03
CA CYS A 42 3.38 -7.31 -0.22
C CYS A 42 4.17 -6.03 -0.53
N ILE A 43 4.32 -5.15 0.45
CA ILE A 43 5.04 -3.89 0.29
C ILE A 43 6.52 -4.14 0.00
N GLN A 44 7.15 -5.05 0.70
CA GLN A 44 8.57 -5.39 0.50
C GLN A 44 8.84 -6.01 -0.87
N GLY A 45 7.83 -6.62 -1.48
CA GLY A 45 7.93 -7.18 -2.82
C GLY A 45 7.82 -6.15 -3.94
N VAL A 46 7.43 -4.92 -3.64
CA VAL A 46 7.32 -3.84 -4.64
C VAL A 46 8.60 -3.00 -4.61
N HIS A 47 9.29 -2.95 -5.74
CA HIS A 47 10.55 -2.23 -5.85
C HIS A 47 10.33 -0.78 -6.22
N GLY A 48 11.14 0.11 -5.63
CA GLY A 48 11.15 1.52 -5.94
C GLY A 48 10.86 2.40 -4.74
N ASP A 49 10.68 3.69 -5.01
CA ASP A 49 10.25 4.67 -4.01
C ASP A 49 8.73 4.61 -3.91
N LEU A 50 8.23 4.08 -2.81
CA LEU A 50 6.81 3.82 -2.64
C LEU A 50 6.07 5.02 -2.09
N HIS A 51 5.03 5.44 -2.81
CA HIS A 51 4.10 6.48 -2.40
C HIS A 51 2.74 5.83 -2.20
N VAL A 52 2.29 5.76 -0.95
CA VAL A 52 1.09 5.02 -0.59
C VAL A 52 -0.03 5.98 -0.22
N THR A 53 -1.21 5.73 -0.77
CA THR A 53 -2.44 6.43 -0.41
C THR A 53 -3.41 5.46 0.24
N LEU A 54 -3.90 5.84 1.42
CA LEU A 54 -4.87 5.06 2.18
C LEU A 54 -6.21 5.80 2.21
N GLU A 55 -7.31 5.08 2.10
CA GLU A 55 -8.62 5.64 2.38
C GLU A 55 -8.81 5.79 3.89
N GLU A 56 -9.45 6.87 4.32
CA GLU A 56 -9.81 7.05 5.71
C GLU A 56 -10.82 6.00 6.15
N GLY A 57 -10.64 5.49 7.35
CA GLY A 57 -11.52 4.47 7.89
C GLY A 57 -11.01 3.94 9.22
N THR A 58 -11.72 2.94 9.75
CA THR A 58 -11.43 2.37 11.07
C THR A 58 -9.99 1.87 11.22
N TRP A 59 -9.41 1.36 10.14
CA TRP A 59 -8.08 0.73 10.15
C TRP A 59 -6.95 1.64 9.72
N ALA A 60 -7.26 2.88 9.30
CA ALA A 60 -6.28 3.78 8.69
C ALA A 60 -5.11 4.12 9.62
N ALA A 61 -5.38 4.43 10.89
CA ALA A 61 -4.34 4.79 11.84
C ALA A 61 -3.36 3.66 12.09
N TRP A 62 -3.88 2.44 12.27
CA TRP A 62 -3.05 1.25 12.46
C TRP A 62 -2.17 0.99 11.23
N LEU A 63 -2.77 1.07 10.05
CA LEU A 63 -2.06 0.80 8.81
C LEU A 63 -1.02 1.88 8.52
N TYR A 64 -1.33 3.13 8.83
CA TYR A 64 -0.39 4.24 8.71
C TYR A 64 0.87 3.97 9.53
N ASP A 65 0.71 3.62 10.80
CA ASP A 65 1.84 3.34 11.68
C ASP A 65 2.65 2.12 11.21
N LEU A 66 1.97 1.10 10.70
CA LEU A 66 2.62 -0.10 10.19
C LEU A 66 3.48 0.19 8.96
N LEU A 67 2.98 1.00 8.03
CA LEU A 67 3.61 1.23 6.73
C LEU A 67 4.65 2.33 6.73
N LYS A 68 4.51 3.31 7.59
CA LYS A 68 5.35 4.53 7.58
C LYS A 68 6.85 4.26 7.49
N PRO A 69 7.44 3.31 8.25
CA PRO A 69 8.88 3.04 8.16
C PRO A 69 9.33 2.42 6.84
N HIS A 70 8.41 1.93 6.02
CA HIS A 70 8.72 1.12 4.84
C HIS A 70 8.46 1.82 3.52
N VAL A 71 7.91 3.03 3.54
CA VAL A 71 7.52 3.74 2.33
C VAL A 71 8.11 5.15 2.31
N ARG A 72 8.24 5.70 1.10
CA ARG A 72 8.79 7.04 0.90
C ARG A 72 7.82 8.12 1.35
N GLU A 73 6.55 7.96 1.01
CA GLU A 73 5.49 8.90 1.33
C GLU A 73 4.20 8.14 1.61
N LEU A 74 3.44 8.62 2.58
CA LEU A 74 2.21 7.99 3.01
C LEU A 74 1.16 9.07 3.27
N VAL A 75 0.03 8.99 2.55
CA VAL A 75 -1.06 9.95 2.60
C VAL A 75 -2.37 9.25 2.93
N LEU A 76 -3.14 9.86 3.82
CA LEU A 76 -4.50 9.45 4.14
C LEU A 76 -5.53 10.13 3.25
#